data_5f4719f2610f1b59f69162d7c8f2b02a
#
_entry.id   5f4719f2610f1b59f69162d7c8f2b02a
#
_cell.length_a   1.000
_cell.length_b   1.000
_cell.length_c   1.000
_cell.angle_alpha   90.00
_cell.angle_beta   90.00
_cell.angle_gamma   90.00
#
_symmetry.space_group_name_H-M   'P 1'
#
loop_
_entity.id
_entity.type
_entity.pdbx_description
1 polymer ?
#
loop_
_entity_poly.entity_id
_entity_poly.type
_entity_poly.pdbx_seq_one_letter_code
_entity_poly.pdbx_strand_id
1 'polypeptide(L)'
;MKKSAGILPFRVKNGRVEVFLAHFGGPFWKNKKRSWGIVKGELEQDEEPLEAAKREFYEETGKEIDGKFIDLGEVRASGKVNRVFAVQADLDTQIRSNTFTLEWPPKSGKMVEFPEIDKAAWFDLEDAKEVIVASQIPFLERLAKMYGKDV
;
A
#
# COMPACT_ATOMS: atom_id res chain seq x y z
N MET A 1 7.67 -0.59 -19.84
CA MET A 1 6.71 -0.23 -18.80
C MET A 1 7.32 -0.50 -17.43
N LYS A 2 7.21 0.44 -16.52
CA LYS A 2 7.76 0.28 -15.17
C LYS A 2 6.97 -0.76 -14.38
N LYS A 3 7.68 -1.48 -13.52
CA LYS A 3 7.09 -2.51 -12.67
C LYS A 3 7.19 -2.11 -11.20
N SER A 4 6.10 -2.28 -10.48
CA SER A 4 6.03 -2.06 -9.03
C SER A 4 5.47 -3.30 -8.36
N ALA A 5 5.86 -3.50 -7.11
CA ALA A 5 5.36 -4.60 -6.31
C ALA A 5 5.04 -4.11 -4.89
N GLY A 6 4.05 -4.73 -4.27
CA GLY A 6 3.61 -4.34 -2.94
C GLY A 6 3.09 -5.50 -2.12
N ILE A 7 2.94 -5.24 -0.83
CA ILE A 7 2.41 -6.20 0.14
C ILE A 7 1.07 -5.68 0.65
N LEU A 8 0.09 -6.58 0.68
CA LEU A 8 -1.21 -6.30 1.28
C LEU A 8 -1.40 -7.23 2.49
N PRO A 9 -1.04 -6.78 3.69
CA PRO A 9 -1.30 -7.56 4.88
C PRO A 9 -2.80 -7.62 5.15
N PHE A 10 -3.28 -8.78 5.57
CA PHE A 10 -4.67 -8.93 5.96
C PHE A 10 -4.78 -9.75 7.23
N ARG A 11 -5.91 -9.60 7.91
CA ARG A 11 -6.23 -10.40 9.09
C ARG A 11 -7.73 -10.69 9.10
N VAL A 12 -8.13 -11.70 9.85
CA VAL A 12 -9.55 -12.00 10.05
C VAL A 12 -9.88 -11.63 11.47
N LYS A 13 -10.84 -10.73 11.64
CA LYS A 13 -11.28 -10.27 12.95
C LYS A 13 -12.80 -10.30 13.01
N ASN A 14 -13.35 -11.03 13.99
CA ASN A 14 -14.79 -11.20 14.15
C ASN A 14 -15.47 -11.69 12.86
N GLY A 15 -14.81 -12.64 12.17
CA GLY A 15 -15.33 -13.20 10.92
C GLY A 15 -15.19 -12.31 9.70
N ARG A 16 -14.56 -11.15 9.83
CA ARG A 16 -14.36 -10.22 8.71
C ARG A 16 -12.90 -10.11 8.34
N VAL A 17 -12.65 -10.02 7.03
CA VAL A 17 -11.31 -9.75 6.52
C VAL A 17 -11.04 -8.26 6.63
N GLU A 18 -9.91 -7.92 7.26
CA GLU A 18 -9.42 -6.55 7.33
C GLU A 18 -8.08 -6.47 6.61
N VAL A 19 -7.82 -5.34 5.99
CA VAL A 19 -6.57 -5.08 5.27
C VAL A 19 -5.84 -3.89 5.87
N PHE A 20 -4.50 -3.97 5.85
CA PHE A 20 -3.62 -2.93 6.33
C PHE A 20 -3.30 -2.00 5.17
N LEU A 21 -3.71 -0.74 5.27
CA LEU A 21 -3.44 0.26 4.26
C LEU A 21 -2.64 1.41 4.86
N ALA A 22 -1.94 2.12 3.99
CA ALA A 22 -1.14 3.28 4.37
C ALA A 22 -1.75 4.54 3.76
N HIS A 23 -1.70 5.62 4.52
CA HIS A 23 -2.15 6.93 4.06
C HIS A 23 -0.97 7.68 3.45
N PHE A 24 -1.17 8.20 2.25
CA PHE A 24 -0.12 8.93 1.55
C PHE A 24 0.17 10.26 2.25
N GLY A 25 1.46 10.53 2.47
CA GLY A 25 1.90 11.75 3.13
C GLY A 25 2.01 12.91 2.17
N GLY A 26 2.20 14.09 2.76
CA GLY A 26 2.37 15.31 2.00
C GLY A 26 1.05 16.04 1.77
N PRO A 27 1.15 17.29 1.28
CA PRO A 27 -0.01 18.18 1.21
C PRO A 27 -1.01 17.82 0.13
N PHE A 28 -0.60 17.07 -0.92
CA PHE A 28 -1.51 16.73 -2.03
C PHE A 28 -2.64 15.81 -1.61
N TRP A 29 -2.40 14.97 -0.61
CA TRP A 29 -3.33 13.91 -0.21
C TRP A 29 -4.19 14.27 0.98
N LYS A 30 -3.86 15.38 1.65
CA LYS A 30 -4.44 15.75 2.95
C LYS A 30 -5.96 15.79 2.94
N ASN A 31 -6.55 16.32 1.87
CA ASN A 31 -8.01 16.52 1.78
C ASN A 31 -8.68 15.60 0.76
N LYS A 32 -8.00 14.57 0.29
CA LYS A 32 -8.57 13.64 -0.68
C LYS A 32 -9.19 12.45 0.03
N LYS A 33 -10.39 12.06 -0.41
CA LYS A 33 -11.07 10.90 0.13
C LYS A 33 -10.29 9.62 -0.15
N ARG A 34 -9.84 9.45 -1.40
CA ARG A 34 -9.07 8.27 -1.81
C ARG A 34 -7.58 8.57 -1.69
N SER A 35 -7.10 8.48 -0.46
CA SER A 35 -5.73 8.81 -0.11
C SER A 35 -5.00 7.68 0.60
N TRP A 36 -5.59 6.49 0.60
CA TRP A 36 -5.00 5.28 1.19
C TRP A 36 -4.60 4.32 0.09
N GLY A 37 -3.61 3.50 0.35
CA GLY A 37 -3.15 2.55 -0.62
C GLY A 37 -2.35 1.41 -0.03
N ILE A 38 -2.04 0.45 -0.90
CA ILE A 38 -1.17 -0.67 -0.60
C ILE A 38 0.27 -0.15 -0.63
N VAL A 39 1.07 -0.55 0.36
CA VAL A 39 2.49 -0.17 0.40
C VAL A 39 3.20 -0.88 -0.74
N LYS A 40 3.74 -0.11 -1.68
CA LYS A 40 4.42 -0.65 -2.85
C LYS A 40 5.47 0.32 -3.36
N GLY A 41 6.35 -0.19 -4.23
CA GLY A 41 7.33 0.63 -4.91
C GLY A 41 7.90 -0.06 -6.12
N GLU A 42 8.75 0.66 -6.85
CA GLU A 42 9.32 0.18 -8.10
C GLU A 42 10.40 -0.87 -7.84
N LEU A 43 10.45 -1.87 -8.73
CA LEU A 43 11.50 -2.88 -8.70
C LEU A 43 12.82 -2.24 -9.10
N GLU A 44 13.88 -2.63 -8.39
CA GLU A 44 15.24 -2.32 -8.79
C GLU A 44 15.67 -3.31 -9.88
N GLN A 45 16.76 -3.00 -10.56
CA GLN A 45 17.25 -3.86 -11.64
C GLN A 45 17.51 -5.27 -11.13
N ASP A 46 16.98 -6.26 -11.86
CA ASP A 46 17.14 -7.69 -11.55
C ASP A 46 16.53 -8.13 -10.23
N GLU A 47 15.64 -7.32 -9.67
CA GLU A 47 14.96 -7.65 -8.41
C GLU A 47 13.71 -8.46 -8.70
N GLU A 48 13.49 -9.53 -7.91
CA GLU A 48 12.26 -10.32 -8.00
C GLU A 48 11.10 -9.54 -7.38
N PRO A 49 9.87 -9.64 -7.93
CA PRO A 49 8.74 -8.87 -7.42
C PRO A 49 8.47 -9.02 -5.92
N LEU A 50 8.51 -10.25 -5.39
CA LEU A 50 8.26 -10.44 -3.95
C LEU A 50 9.34 -9.80 -3.10
N GLU A 51 10.60 -9.91 -3.52
CA GLU A 51 11.70 -9.28 -2.79
C GLU A 51 11.57 -7.75 -2.80
N ALA A 52 11.19 -7.18 -3.95
CA ALA A 52 10.93 -5.74 -4.04
C ALA A 52 9.78 -5.33 -3.13
N ALA A 53 8.70 -6.11 -3.11
CA ALA A 53 7.55 -5.83 -2.27
C ALA A 53 7.93 -5.83 -0.78
N LYS A 54 8.71 -6.80 -0.33
CA LYS A 54 9.16 -6.89 1.06
C LYS A 54 10.09 -5.74 1.40
N ARG A 55 11.01 -5.39 0.51
CA ARG A 55 11.94 -4.27 0.71
C ARG A 55 11.18 -2.95 0.85
N GLU A 56 10.25 -2.70 -0.07
CA GLU A 56 9.44 -1.47 -0.03
C GLU A 56 8.58 -1.40 1.22
N PHE A 57 8.04 -2.54 1.64
CA PHE A 57 7.25 -2.58 2.87
C PHE A 57 8.09 -2.17 4.08
N TYR A 58 9.32 -2.68 4.16
CA TYR A 58 10.22 -2.31 5.24
C TYR A 58 10.61 -0.83 5.17
N GLU A 59 10.95 -0.33 3.99
CA GLU A 59 11.34 1.07 3.81
C GLU A 59 10.22 2.04 4.19
N GLU A 60 8.98 1.68 3.87
CA GLU A 60 7.84 2.58 4.07
C GLU A 60 7.18 2.42 5.43
N THR A 61 7.35 1.30 6.12
CA THR A 61 6.69 1.06 7.41
C THR A 61 7.65 0.84 8.57
N GLY A 62 8.91 0.50 8.28
CA GLY A 62 9.87 0.08 9.29
C GLY A 62 9.64 -1.33 9.79
N LYS A 63 8.75 -2.08 9.16
CA LYS A 63 8.38 -3.44 9.59
C LYS A 63 8.88 -4.48 8.61
N GLU A 64 9.49 -5.53 9.15
CA GLU A 64 9.76 -6.73 8.37
C GLU A 64 8.49 -7.56 8.33
N ILE A 65 8.21 -8.17 7.19
CA ILE A 65 7.03 -8.99 7.06
C ILE A 65 7.40 -10.30 6.38
N ASP A 66 6.86 -11.39 6.94
CA ASP A 66 7.11 -12.72 6.42
C ASP A 66 5.85 -13.55 6.61
N GLY A 67 5.85 -14.74 6.02
CA GLY A 67 4.71 -15.62 6.10
C GLY A 67 4.43 -16.26 4.76
N LYS A 68 3.21 -16.75 4.57
CA LYS A 68 2.78 -17.35 3.32
C LYS A 68 2.22 -16.26 2.42
N PHE A 69 2.97 -15.91 1.39
CA PHE A 69 2.56 -14.87 0.46
C PHE A 69 1.67 -15.45 -0.64
N ILE A 70 0.59 -14.72 -0.92
CA ILE A 70 -0.39 -15.09 -1.95
C ILE A 70 -0.29 -14.06 -3.06
N ASP A 71 0.07 -14.51 -4.27
CA ASP A 71 0.19 -13.63 -5.42
C ASP A 71 -1.20 -13.23 -5.90
N LEU A 72 -1.54 -11.95 -5.78
CA LEU A 72 -2.81 -11.41 -6.26
C LEU A 72 -2.75 -10.99 -7.73
N GLY A 73 -1.62 -11.20 -8.39
CA GLY A 73 -1.47 -10.89 -9.79
C GLY A 73 -1.16 -9.43 -10.07
N GLU A 74 -1.36 -9.04 -11.30
CA GLU A 74 -0.96 -7.74 -11.80
C GLU A 74 -2.17 -6.88 -12.19
N VAL A 75 -2.02 -5.57 -12.00
CA VAL A 75 -2.96 -4.57 -12.50
C VAL A 75 -2.13 -3.48 -13.20
N ARG A 76 -2.53 -3.11 -14.40
CA ARG A 76 -1.88 -2.01 -15.13
C ARG A 76 -2.58 -0.71 -14.83
N ALA A 77 -1.81 0.29 -14.41
CA ALA A 77 -2.35 1.61 -14.11
C ALA A 77 -1.24 2.64 -14.19
N SER A 78 -1.55 3.82 -14.72
CA SER A 78 -0.63 4.96 -14.76
C SER A 78 0.74 4.63 -15.38
N GLY A 79 0.73 3.82 -16.45
CA GLY A 79 1.97 3.44 -17.14
C GLY A 79 2.83 2.45 -16.40
N LYS A 80 2.29 1.81 -15.37
CA LYS A 80 3.03 0.82 -14.56
C LYS A 80 2.28 -0.50 -14.53
N VAL A 81 3.05 -1.58 -14.35
CA VAL A 81 2.49 -2.89 -14.01
C VAL A 81 2.69 -3.06 -12.52
N ASN A 82 1.60 -3.19 -11.78
CA ASN A 82 1.62 -3.31 -10.33
C ASN A 82 1.26 -4.73 -9.93
N ARG A 83 2.12 -5.35 -9.12
CA ARG A 83 1.90 -6.71 -8.61
C ARG A 83 1.83 -6.67 -7.11
N VAL A 84 0.83 -7.33 -6.53
CA VAL A 84 0.62 -7.30 -5.09
C VAL A 84 0.56 -8.72 -4.54
N PHE A 85 1.19 -8.91 -3.39
CA PHE A 85 1.18 -10.16 -2.65
C PHE A 85 0.45 -9.92 -1.33
N ALA A 86 -0.55 -10.77 -1.05
CA ALA A 86 -1.24 -10.72 0.23
C ALA A 86 -0.55 -11.65 1.22
N VAL A 87 -0.58 -11.31 2.49
CA VAL A 87 -0.05 -12.15 3.55
C VAL A 87 -0.88 -11.96 4.82
N GLN A 88 -1.23 -13.05 5.46
CA GLN A 88 -1.94 -12.98 6.74
C GLN A 88 -0.97 -12.58 7.83
N ALA A 89 -1.24 -11.44 8.47
CA ALA A 89 -0.37 -10.91 9.52
C ALA A 89 -1.16 -9.92 10.35
N ASP A 90 -0.91 -9.90 11.65
CA ASP A 90 -1.53 -8.95 12.56
C ASP A 90 -0.45 -7.96 13.01
N LEU A 91 -0.41 -6.82 12.34
CA LEU A 91 0.60 -5.80 12.55
C LEU A 91 0.03 -4.63 13.35
N ASP A 92 0.84 -4.04 14.23
CA ASP A 92 0.45 -2.77 14.80
C ASP A 92 0.55 -1.65 13.75
N THR A 93 -0.07 -0.51 14.00
CA THR A 93 -0.15 0.58 13.05
C THR A 93 0.90 1.67 13.28
N GLN A 94 1.87 1.42 14.13
CA GLN A 94 3.03 2.30 14.29
C GLN A 94 3.95 2.11 13.10
N ILE A 95 4.25 3.20 12.40
CA ILE A 95 5.09 3.12 11.21
C ILE A 95 6.25 4.11 11.27
N ARG A 96 7.27 3.80 10.50
CA ARG A 96 8.41 4.70 10.27
C ARG A 96 8.69 4.68 8.78
N SER A 97 8.34 5.75 8.10
CA SER A 97 8.41 5.85 6.64
C SER A 97 9.64 6.63 6.19
N ASN A 98 10.10 6.32 4.99
CA ASN A 98 11.01 7.19 4.28
C ASN A 98 10.34 8.52 4.00
N THR A 99 11.14 9.53 3.70
CA THR A 99 10.64 10.87 3.41
C THR A 99 10.94 11.26 1.97
N PHE A 100 10.23 12.29 1.51
CA PHE A 100 10.53 12.93 0.24
C PHE A 100 10.52 14.45 0.45
N THR A 101 11.19 15.16 -0.46
CA THR A 101 11.28 16.62 -0.38
C THR A 101 10.46 17.25 -1.49
N LEU A 102 9.73 18.29 -1.14
CA LEU A 102 8.84 18.99 -2.06
C LEU A 102 8.93 20.48 -1.81
N GLU A 103 8.91 21.27 -2.88
CA GLU A 103 8.78 22.72 -2.72
C GLU A 103 7.34 23.03 -2.28
N TRP A 104 7.22 23.59 -1.08
CA TRP A 104 5.89 23.90 -0.54
C TRP A 104 5.90 25.16 0.30
N PRO A 105 4.98 26.11 0.10
CA PRO A 105 3.97 26.10 -0.98
C PRO A 105 4.61 26.17 -2.37
N PRO A 106 3.84 25.86 -3.43
CA PRO A 106 4.37 25.94 -4.78
C PRO A 106 4.99 27.31 -5.08
N LYS A 107 6.16 27.31 -5.73
CA LYS A 107 6.90 28.52 -6.09
C LYS A 107 7.36 29.37 -4.92
N SER A 108 7.38 28.81 -3.71
CA SER A 108 7.84 29.54 -2.52
C SER A 108 9.35 29.57 -2.37
N GLY A 109 10.05 28.64 -3.04
CA GLY A 109 11.49 28.43 -2.85
C GLY A 109 11.81 27.65 -1.58
N LYS A 110 10.82 27.22 -0.82
CA LYS A 110 11.03 26.47 0.42
C LYS A 110 10.90 24.99 0.18
N MET A 111 11.97 24.25 0.44
CA MET A 111 11.96 22.79 0.33
C MET A 111 11.56 22.20 1.68
N VAL A 112 10.50 21.41 1.70
CA VAL A 112 9.96 20.82 2.92
C VAL A 112 9.96 19.30 2.78
N GLU A 113 10.36 18.62 3.85
CA GLU A 113 10.40 17.16 3.90
C GLU A 113 9.08 16.63 4.45
N PHE A 114 8.51 15.66 3.74
CA PHE A 114 7.28 15.00 4.14
C PHE A 114 7.49 13.48 4.17
N PRO A 115 6.81 12.74 5.05
CA PRO A 115 6.87 11.29 4.99
C PRO A 115 6.15 10.76 3.74
N GLU A 116 6.67 9.67 3.17
CA GLU A 116 6.01 9.01 2.04
C GLU A 116 4.62 8.50 2.45
N ILE A 117 4.54 7.91 3.65
CA ILE A 117 3.27 7.58 4.28
C ILE A 117 3.28 8.15 5.70
N ASP A 118 2.16 8.71 6.11
CA ASP A 118 2.09 9.40 7.40
C ASP A 118 1.32 8.63 8.48
N LYS A 119 0.58 7.62 8.12
CA LYS A 119 -0.11 6.74 9.06
C LYS A 119 -0.54 5.46 8.37
N ALA A 120 -0.88 4.47 9.17
CA ALA A 120 -1.42 3.21 8.69
C ALA A 120 -2.64 2.83 9.52
N ALA A 121 -3.54 2.05 8.95
CA ALA A 121 -4.73 1.61 9.65
C ALA A 121 -5.26 0.32 9.05
N TRP A 122 -6.06 -0.39 9.83
CA TRP A 122 -6.81 -1.56 9.39
C TRP A 122 -8.21 -1.13 8.95
N PHE A 123 -8.65 -1.66 7.82
CA PHE A 123 -9.98 -1.42 7.28
C PHE A 123 -10.62 -2.75 6.92
N ASP A 124 -11.92 -2.91 7.17
CA ASP A 124 -12.62 -4.02 6.55
C ASP A 124 -12.68 -3.76 5.03
N LEU A 125 -13.01 -4.78 4.26
CA LEU A 125 -12.94 -4.68 2.80
C LEU A 125 -13.89 -3.63 2.22
N GLU A 126 -15.07 -3.44 2.81
CA GLU A 126 -16.00 -2.43 2.33
C GLU A 126 -15.45 -1.02 2.54
N ASP A 127 -14.97 -0.74 3.76
CA ASP A 127 -14.38 0.56 4.07
C ASP A 127 -13.12 0.81 3.25
N ALA A 128 -12.29 -0.23 3.07
CA ALA A 128 -11.08 -0.13 2.26
C ALA A 128 -11.41 0.31 0.82
N LYS A 129 -12.46 -0.24 0.22
CA LYS A 129 -12.86 0.14 -1.14
C LYS A 129 -13.26 1.59 -1.26
N GLU A 130 -13.74 2.20 -0.18
CA GLU A 130 -14.15 3.60 -0.17
C GLU A 130 -12.97 4.57 -0.13
N VAL A 131 -11.85 4.15 0.45
CA VAL A 131 -10.72 5.05 0.73
C VAL A 131 -9.46 4.76 -0.07
N ILE A 132 -9.35 3.56 -0.63
CA ILE A 132 -8.17 3.17 -1.42
C ILE A 132 -8.18 3.90 -2.77
N VAL A 133 -7.00 4.21 -3.29
CA VAL A 133 -6.91 4.78 -4.65
C VAL A 133 -7.57 3.81 -5.63
N ALA A 134 -8.36 4.36 -6.56
CA ALA A 134 -9.27 3.56 -7.38
C ALA A 134 -8.57 2.45 -8.18
N SER A 135 -7.36 2.70 -8.66
CA SER A 135 -6.60 1.71 -9.44
C SER A 135 -6.23 0.46 -8.66
N GLN A 136 -6.30 0.49 -7.32
CA GLN A 136 -5.93 -0.64 -6.48
C GLN A 136 -7.13 -1.46 -6.00
N ILE A 137 -8.35 -1.01 -6.28
CA ILE A 137 -9.57 -1.74 -5.91
C ILE A 137 -9.53 -3.21 -6.40
N PRO A 138 -9.06 -3.52 -7.62
CA PRO A 138 -9.02 -4.91 -8.08
C PRO A 138 -8.28 -5.87 -7.14
N PHE A 139 -7.25 -5.41 -6.43
CA PHE A 139 -6.54 -6.26 -5.50
C PHE A 139 -7.41 -6.65 -4.30
N LEU A 140 -8.23 -5.72 -3.81
CA LEU A 140 -9.17 -6.01 -2.72
C LEU A 140 -10.21 -7.05 -3.17
N GLU A 141 -10.70 -6.91 -4.39
CA GLU A 141 -11.67 -7.85 -4.93
C GLU A 141 -11.09 -9.25 -5.10
N ARG A 142 -9.83 -9.33 -5.55
CA ARG A 142 -9.15 -10.61 -5.70
C ARG A 142 -8.93 -11.30 -4.36
N LEU A 143 -8.57 -10.53 -3.33
CA LEU A 143 -8.41 -11.07 -1.99
C LEU A 143 -9.75 -11.58 -1.45
N ALA A 144 -10.82 -10.82 -1.65
CA ALA A 144 -12.16 -11.21 -1.22
C ALA A 144 -12.59 -12.54 -1.81
N LYS A 145 -12.35 -12.74 -3.10
CA LYS A 145 -12.67 -13.99 -3.78
C LYS A 145 -11.97 -15.18 -3.18
N MET A 146 -10.70 -15.01 -2.81
CA MET A 146 -9.91 -16.09 -2.23
C MET A 146 -10.44 -16.58 -0.90
N TYR A 147 -11.10 -15.70 -0.14
CA TYR A 147 -11.65 -16.03 1.17
C TYR A 147 -13.16 -16.24 1.15
N GLY A 148 -13.78 -16.26 -0.03
CA GLY A 148 -15.20 -16.48 -0.18
C GLY A 148 -16.03 -15.40 0.49
N LYS A 149 -15.52 -14.17 0.58
CA LYS A 149 -16.21 -13.06 1.21
C LYS A 149 -16.76 -12.11 0.16
N ASP A 150 -17.93 -11.56 0.44
CA ASP A 150 -18.49 -10.51 -0.36
C ASP A 150 -17.90 -9.17 0.08
N VAL A 151 -17.67 -8.32 -0.87
CA VAL A 151 -17.06 -7.03 -0.61
C VAL A 151 -18.04 -5.93 -1.01
#